data_64acaa3ead3cf71bb087c869d2ec6e4b
#
_entry.id   64acaa3ead3cf71bb087c869d2ec6e4b
#
_cell.length_a   1.000
_cell.length_b   1.000
_cell.length_c   1.000
_cell.angle_alpha   90.00
_cell.angle_beta   90.00
_cell.angle_gamma   90.00
#
_symmetry.space_group_name_H-M   'P 1'
#
loop_
_entity.id
_entity.type
_entity.pdbx_description
1 polymer ?
#
loop_
_entity_poly.entity_id
_entity_poly.type
_entity_poly.pdbx_seq_one_letter_code
_entity_poly.pdbx_strand_id
1 'polypeptide(L)'
;LMLRRPPRSTLFPYTTLFRSAKVDGKPLLEIIGTPALTAEQWAEIQSKVTKGGANIINLRGRSSFQSPAYVSIEMIAAAMGGKPFRWPAGTYVHSHGFDHIMMAMETEITKDGVHYKELKGTPEEEAKLKESYAHLCKLRDEVIGMGVLPAEIGRAHV
;
A
#
# COMPACT_ATOMS: atom_id res chain seq x y z
N LEU A 1 -22.70 4.93 16.51
CA LEU A 1 -21.90 3.71 16.34
C LEU A 1 -20.45 4.15 16.12
N MET A 2 -19.63 4.10 17.16
CA MET A 2 -18.19 4.41 17.03
C MET A 2 -17.53 3.16 16.40
N LEU A 3 -17.23 3.23 15.12
CA LEU A 3 -16.34 2.28 14.47
C LEU A 3 -14.96 2.42 15.13
N ARG A 4 -14.57 1.44 15.93
CA ARG A 4 -13.19 1.34 16.43
C ARG A 4 -12.27 1.26 15.20
N ARG A 5 -11.38 2.24 15.06
CA ARG A 5 -10.34 2.20 14.04
C ARG A 5 -9.55 0.91 14.20
N PRO A 6 -9.37 0.12 13.13
CA PRO A 6 -8.52 -1.07 13.20
C PRO A 6 -7.09 -0.67 13.60
N PRO A 7 -6.34 -1.55 14.26
CA PRO A 7 -4.97 -1.26 14.63
C PRO A 7 -4.15 -0.90 13.38
N ARG A 8 -3.48 0.24 13.43
CA ARG A 8 -2.77 0.91 12.33
C ARG A 8 -1.56 0.15 11.76
N SER A 9 -1.33 -1.09 12.15
CA SER A 9 -0.02 -1.73 12.03
C SER A 9 0.15 -2.73 10.89
N THR A 10 -0.88 -3.05 10.12
CA THR A 10 -0.79 -4.23 9.24
C THR A 10 -1.06 -3.98 7.76
N LEU A 11 -1.29 -2.74 7.32
CA LEU A 11 -1.79 -2.49 5.97
C LEU A 11 -0.72 -2.42 4.87
N PHE A 12 0.55 -2.43 5.20
CA PHE A 12 1.63 -2.50 4.19
C PHE A 12 2.83 -3.25 4.75
N PRO A 13 3.37 -4.20 4.01
CA PRO A 13 4.75 -4.59 4.22
C PRO A 13 5.63 -3.41 3.83
N TYR A 14 5.97 -2.55 4.80
CA TYR A 14 6.94 -1.45 4.64
C TYR A 14 8.26 -1.90 4.02
N THR A 15 8.55 -3.18 4.12
CA THR A 15 9.68 -3.85 3.50
C THR A 15 9.70 -3.72 1.99
N THR A 16 8.57 -3.77 1.30
CA THR A 16 8.52 -3.66 -0.17
C THR A 16 8.83 -2.24 -0.64
N LEU A 17 8.42 -1.21 0.10
CA LEU A 17 8.75 0.19 -0.21
C LEU A 17 10.25 0.48 -0.08
N PHE A 18 10.95 -0.17 0.84
CA PHE A 18 12.36 0.07 1.10
C PHE A 18 13.29 -0.83 0.30
N ARG A 19 12.79 -1.92 -0.27
CA ARG A 19 13.60 -2.90 -0.99
C ARG A 19 14.25 -2.34 -2.24
N SER A 20 13.55 -1.47 -2.95
CA SER A 20 14.07 -0.76 -4.13
C SER A 20 14.73 0.56 -3.80
N ALA A 21 14.68 1.01 -2.55
CA ALA A 21 15.31 2.24 -2.12
C ALA A 21 16.83 2.15 -2.21
N LYS A 22 17.45 3.17 -2.78
CA LYS A 22 18.90 3.27 -2.91
C LYS A 22 19.38 4.57 -2.28
N VAL A 23 20.55 4.50 -1.67
CA VAL A 23 21.30 5.66 -1.18
C VAL A 23 22.64 5.64 -1.88
N ASP A 24 22.94 6.68 -2.64
CA ASP A 24 24.16 6.79 -3.48
C ASP A 24 24.39 5.55 -4.37
N GLY A 25 23.30 5.05 -4.95
CA GLY A 25 23.31 3.89 -5.86
C GLY A 25 23.38 2.51 -5.17
N LYS A 26 23.61 2.45 -3.86
CA LYS A 26 23.62 1.20 -3.08
C LYS A 26 22.23 0.88 -2.54
N PRO A 27 21.81 -0.39 -2.55
CA PRO A 27 20.55 -0.79 -1.91
C PRO A 27 20.54 -0.37 -0.43
N LEU A 28 19.44 0.24 0.02
CA LEU A 28 19.28 0.69 1.40
C LEU A 28 19.52 -0.45 2.41
N LEU A 29 19.08 -1.66 2.10
CA LEU A 29 19.23 -2.83 2.97
C LEU A 29 20.71 -3.19 3.25
N GLU A 30 21.62 -2.88 2.34
CA GLU A 30 23.06 -3.12 2.50
C GLU A 30 23.72 -2.06 3.40
N ILE A 31 23.07 -0.92 3.60
CA ILE A 31 23.58 0.21 4.39
C ILE A 31 23.13 0.11 5.85
N ILE A 32 21.96 -0.49 6.09
CA ILE A 32 21.41 -0.67 7.44
C ILE A 32 22.35 -1.57 8.26
N GLY A 33 22.71 -1.12 9.46
CA GLY A 33 23.65 -1.81 10.34
C GLY A 33 25.12 -1.46 10.10
N THR A 34 25.40 -0.55 9.16
CA THR A 34 26.76 -0.01 8.95
C THR A 34 26.97 1.30 9.75
N PRO A 35 28.23 1.79 9.86
CA PRO A 35 28.50 3.10 10.47
C PRO A 35 27.76 4.28 9.80
N ALA A 36 27.37 4.14 8.53
CA ALA A 36 26.61 5.17 7.80
C ALA A 36 25.15 5.22 8.22
N LEU A 37 24.56 4.11 8.65
CA LEU A 37 23.19 4.00 9.13
C LEU A 37 23.09 2.85 10.14
N THR A 38 23.14 3.16 11.43
CA THR A 38 23.04 2.13 12.47
C THR A 38 21.63 1.53 12.53
N ALA A 39 21.51 0.36 13.15
CA ALA A 39 20.21 -0.30 13.31
C ALA A 39 19.24 0.56 14.16
N GLU A 40 19.74 1.26 15.16
CA GLU A 40 18.96 2.16 16.01
C GLU A 40 18.45 3.37 15.22
N GLN A 41 19.31 4.01 14.42
CA GLN A 41 18.92 5.12 13.56
C GLN A 41 17.85 4.68 12.54
N TRP A 42 18.03 3.48 11.99
CA TRP A 42 17.03 2.91 11.08
C TRP A 42 15.68 2.67 11.77
N ALA A 43 15.67 2.08 12.96
CA ALA A 43 14.46 1.87 13.74
C ALA A 43 13.74 3.19 14.06
N GLU A 44 14.50 4.25 14.38
CA GLU A 44 13.95 5.58 14.61
C GLU A 44 13.31 6.15 13.34
N ILE A 45 13.98 6.04 12.17
CA ILE A 45 13.44 6.46 10.88
C ILE A 45 12.16 5.71 10.57
N GLN A 46 12.15 4.38 10.70
CA GLN A 46 10.95 3.58 10.47
C GLN A 46 9.80 4.02 11.37
N SER A 47 10.07 4.28 12.65
CA SER A 47 9.04 4.77 13.58
C SER A 47 8.48 6.12 13.16
N LYS A 48 9.33 7.06 12.71
CA LYS A 48 8.92 8.37 12.23
C LYS A 48 8.07 8.28 10.96
N VAL A 49 8.47 7.43 10.01
CA VAL A 49 7.72 7.20 8.77
C VAL A 49 6.36 6.59 9.08
N THR A 50 6.31 5.56 9.91
CA THR A 50 5.07 4.88 10.31
C THR A 50 4.09 5.83 10.99
N LYS A 51 4.59 6.77 11.80
CA LYS A 51 3.78 7.75 12.54
C LYS A 51 3.54 9.05 11.75
N GLY A 52 4.11 9.19 10.54
CA GLY A 52 4.08 10.44 9.78
C GLY A 52 2.68 11.02 9.58
N GLY A 53 1.72 10.19 9.19
CA GLY A 53 0.34 10.61 9.04
C GLY A 53 -0.31 11.09 10.36
N ALA A 54 -0.04 10.41 11.48
CA ALA A 54 -0.53 10.82 12.79
C ALA A 54 0.11 12.15 13.23
N ASN A 55 1.40 12.34 12.97
CA ASN A 55 2.10 13.58 13.25
C ASN A 55 1.50 14.77 12.49
N ILE A 56 1.19 14.58 11.20
CA ILE A 56 0.52 15.62 10.40
C ILE A 56 -0.84 15.96 11.01
N ILE A 57 -1.63 14.97 11.42
CA ILE A 57 -2.94 15.21 12.06
C ILE A 57 -2.76 15.97 13.36
N ASN A 58 -1.79 15.61 14.20
CA ASN A 58 -1.53 16.29 15.48
C ASN A 58 -1.12 17.75 15.28
N LEU A 59 -0.29 18.04 14.25
CA LEU A 59 0.18 19.40 13.98
C LEU A 59 -0.87 20.28 13.29
N ARG A 60 -1.73 19.71 12.46
CA ARG A 60 -2.68 20.46 11.61
C ARG A 60 -4.13 20.34 12.05
N GLY A 61 -4.44 19.50 13.03
CA GLY A 61 -5.82 19.17 13.44
C GLY A 61 -6.61 18.34 12.41
N ARG A 62 -6.01 17.99 11.26
CA ARG A 62 -6.63 17.23 10.18
C ARG A 62 -5.61 16.45 9.35
N SER A 63 -6.07 15.44 8.62
CA SER A 63 -5.25 14.69 7.66
C SER A 63 -4.69 15.58 6.55
N SER A 64 -3.55 15.19 5.99
CA SER A 64 -3.06 15.76 4.74
C SER A 64 -4.04 15.41 3.60
N PHE A 65 -4.34 16.40 2.76
CA PHE A 65 -5.14 16.20 1.55
C PHE A 65 -4.39 16.61 0.29
N GLN A 66 -3.32 17.41 0.42
CA GLN A 66 -2.56 17.87 -0.73
C GLN A 66 -1.86 16.72 -1.45
N SER A 67 -1.14 15.85 -0.71
CA SER A 67 -0.45 14.71 -1.31
C SER A 67 -1.41 13.71 -1.96
N PRO A 68 -2.51 13.28 -1.31
CA PRO A 68 -3.51 12.46 -1.97
C PRO A 68 -4.11 13.10 -3.23
N ALA A 69 -4.43 14.40 -3.19
CA ALA A 69 -4.96 15.11 -4.34
C ALA A 69 -3.97 15.14 -5.51
N TYR A 70 -2.70 15.46 -5.23
CA TYR A 70 -1.65 15.46 -6.25
C TYR A 70 -1.48 14.10 -6.91
N VAL A 71 -1.37 13.04 -6.12
CA VAL A 71 -1.22 11.67 -6.64
C VAL A 71 -2.46 11.24 -7.45
N SER A 72 -3.67 11.61 -7.00
CA SER A 72 -4.88 11.33 -7.76
C SER A 72 -4.90 12.02 -9.13
N ILE A 73 -4.41 13.27 -9.20
CA ILE A 73 -4.28 13.99 -10.48
C ILE A 73 -3.27 13.29 -11.39
N GLU A 74 -2.14 12.82 -10.87
CA GLU A 74 -1.15 12.06 -11.66
C GLU A 74 -1.75 10.75 -12.20
N MET A 75 -2.54 10.04 -11.39
CA MET A 75 -3.25 8.81 -11.82
C MET A 75 -4.25 9.13 -12.95
N ILE A 76 -5.05 10.17 -12.81
CA ILE A 76 -6.01 10.62 -13.84
C ILE A 76 -5.26 11.03 -15.12
N ALA A 77 -4.20 11.82 -15.01
CA ALA A 77 -3.41 12.24 -16.16
C ALA A 77 -2.82 11.04 -16.92
N ALA A 78 -2.34 10.02 -16.20
CA ALA A 78 -1.85 8.78 -16.82
C ALA A 78 -2.96 8.02 -17.56
N ALA A 79 -4.15 7.88 -16.96
CA ALA A 79 -5.30 7.25 -17.58
C ALA A 79 -5.78 8.02 -18.84
N MET A 80 -5.57 9.33 -18.89
CA MET A 80 -5.88 10.18 -20.05
C MET A 80 -4.77 10.22 -21.12
N GLY A 81 -3.74 9.39 -21.01
CA GLY A 81 -2.66 9.28 -21.98
C GLY A 81 -1.45 10.17 -21.70
N GLY A 82 -1.34 10.72 -20.51
CA GLY A 82 -0.15 11.39 -20.01
C GLY A 82 0.98 10.41 -19.64
N LYS A 83 1.95 10.87 -18.85
CA LYS A 83 3.04 10.02 -18.36
C LYS A 83 2.47 8.84 -17.57
N PRO A 84 2.89 7.59 -17.84
CA PRO A 84 2.47 6.43 -17.07
C PRO A 84 2.71 6.59 -15.57
N PHE A 85 1.70 6.30 -14.77
CA PHE A 85 1.80 6.23 -13.32
C PHE A 85 2.33 4.85 -12.92
N ARG A 86 3.41 4.79 -12.14
CA ARG A 86 4.08 3.54 -11.75
C ARG A 86 4.47 3.57 -10.28
N TRP A 87 3.46 3.50 -9.41
CA TRP A 87 3.64 3.49 -7.96
C TRP A 87 2.73 2.45 -7.32
N PRO A 88 3.05 1.99 -6.11
CA PRO A 88 2.12 1.18 -5.34
C PRO A 88 0.78 1.90 -5.17
N ALA A 89 -0.29 1.23 -5.55
CA ALA A 89 -1.65 1.76 -5.44
C ALA A 89 -2.62 0.67 -5.04
N GLY A 90 -3.74 1.06 -4.44
CA GLY A 90 -4.86 0.17 -4.21
C GLY A 90 -5.42 -0.30 -5.54
N THR A 91 -5.37 -1.59 -5.78
CA THR A 91 -5.76 -2.21 -7.04
C THR A 91 -6.68 -3.38 -6.75
N TYR A 92 -7.70 -3.56 -7.57
CA TYR A 92 -8.54 -4.74 -7.51
C TYR A 92 -7.79 -5.94 -8.07
N VAL A 93 -7.56 -6.92 -7.21
CA VAL A 93 -6.72 -8.09 -7.52
C VAL A 93 -7.57 -9.34 -7.58
N HIS A 94 -7.39 -10.12 -8.65
CA HIS A 94 -8.12 -11.36 -8.92
C HIS A 94 -7.22 -12.43 -9.56
N SER A 95 -5.91 -12.36 -9.32
CA SER A 95 -4.91 -13.28 -9.85
C SER A 95 -3.76 -13.48 -8.87
N HIS A 96 -2.80 -14.33 -9.20
CA HIS A 96 -1.61 -14.62 -8.41
C HIS A 96 -1.89 -15.12 -6.98
N GLY A 97 -2.96 -15.91 -6.83
CA GLY A 97 -3.36 -16.47 -5.53
C GLY A 97 -4.16 -15.52 -4.64
N PHE A 98 -4.55 -14.35 -5.16
CA PHE A 98 -5.46 -13.41 -4.52
C PHE A 98 -6.81 -13.43 -5.23
N ASP A 99 -7.90 -13.42 -4.48
CA ASP A 99 -9.24 -13.54 -5.01
C ASP A 99 -10.11 -12.35 -4.63
N HIS A 100 -10.47 -11.57 -5.65
CA HIS A 100 -11.44 -10.48 -5.59
C HIS A 100 -11.30 -9.56 -4.37
N ILE A 101 -10.14 -8.91 -4.25
CA ILE A 101 -9.81 -8.03 -3.12
C ILE A 101 -9.16 -6.73 -3.60
N MET A 102 -9.44 -5.63 -2.91
CA MET A 102 -8.69 -4.39 -3.07
C MET A 102 -7.48 -4.41 -2.14
N MET A 103 -6.30 -4.44 -2.72
CA MET A 103 -5.05 -4.36 -1.95
C MET A 103 -3.99 -3.58 -2.71
N ALA A 104 -2.96 -3.14 -2.00
CA ALA A 104 -1.87 -2.41 -2.63
C ALA A 104 -0.97 -3.36 -3.41
N MET A 105 -0.78 -3.02 -4.68
CA MET A 105 0.10 -3.74 -5.60
C MET A 105 1.05 -2.75 -6.28
N GLU A 106 2.14 -3.25 -6.85
CA GLU A 106 2.93 -2.47 -7.81
C GLU A 106 2.09 -2.27 -9.07
N THR A 107 1.57 -1.07 -9.22
CA THR A 107 0.53 -0.76 -10.20
C THR A 107 1.08 0.15 -11.30
N GLU A 108 0.72 -0.14 -12.53
CA GLU A 108 0.94 0.73 -13.68
C GLU A 108 -0.42 1.18 -14.23
N ILE A 109 -0.62 2.49 -14.35
CA ILE A 109 -1.79 3.09 -14.98
C ILE A 109 -1.36 3.78 -16.25
N THR A 110 -2.04 3.47 -17.35
CA THR A 110 -1.87 4.09 -18.67
C THR A 110 -3.25 4.34 -19.28
N LYS A 111 -3.29 4.95 -20.46
CA LYS A 111 -4.55 5.08 -21.23
C LYS A 111 -5.18 3.73 -21.61
N ASP A 112 -4.39 2.66 -21.61
CA ASP A 112 -4.82 1.32 -22.03
C ASP A 112 -5.37 0.50 -20.83
N GLY A 113 -5.32 1.06 -19.62
CA GLY A 113 -5.89 0.45 -18.42
C GLY A 113 -4.95 0.43 -17.22
N VAL A 114 -5.34 -0.38 -16.25
CA VAL A 114 -4.63 -0.59 -14.97
C VAL A 114 -4.02 -1.99 -14.98
N HIS A 115 -2.73 -2.06 -14.84
CA HIS A 115 -1.98 -3.30 -14.75
C HIS A 115 -1.25 -3.36 -13.41
N TYR A 116 -1.13 -4.56 -12.84
CA TYR A 116 -0.37 -4.78 -11.63
C TYR A 116 0.56 -5.97 -11.80
N LYS A 117 1.67 -5.94 -11.08
CA LYS A 117 2.67 -7.01 -11.12
C LYS A 117 2.50 -7.94 -9.93
N GLU A 118 2.85 -9.20 -10.16
CA GLU A 118 3.02 -10.15 -9.07
C GLU A 118 4.12 -9.65 -8.12
N LEU A 119 3.79 -9.60 -6.83
CA LEU A 119 4.75 -9.25 -5.80
C LEU A 119 5.58 -10.48 -5.46
N LYS A 120 6.88 -10.41 -5.73
CA LYS A 120 7.86 -11.42 -5.34
C LYS A 120 8.73 -10.87 -4.22
N GLY A 121 8.82 -11.63 -3.14
CA GLY A 121 9.55 -11.23 -1.96
C GLY A 121 10.42 -12.35 -1.39
N THR A 122 11.01 -12.12 -0.24
CA THR A 122 11.55 -13.18 0.59
C THR A 122 10.41 -14.02 1.15
N PRO A 123 10.65 -15.27 1.59
CA PRO A 123 9.61 -16.09 2.22
C PRO A 123 8.89 -15.39 3.38
N GLU A 124 9.61 -14.57 4.16
CA GLU A 124 9.03 -13.79 5.25
C GLU A 124 8.09 -12.68 4.76
N GLU A 125 8.46 -12.00 3.67
CA GLU A 125 7.63 -10.96 3.05
C GLU A 125 6.38 -11.56 2.42
N GLU A 126 6.51 -12.71 1.77
CA GLU A 126 5.38 -13.43 1.19
C GLU A 126 4.43 -13.94 2.29
N ALA A 127 4.95 -14.38 3.43
CA ALA A 127 4.13 -14.77 4.57
C ALA A 127 3.34 -13.57 5.12
N LYS A 128 3.97 -12.41 5.28
CA LYS A 128 3.30 -11.16 5.70
C LYS A 128 2.26 -10.66 4.69
N LEU A 129 2.54 -10.84 3.39
CA LEU A 129 1.59 -10.49 2.34
C LEU A 129 0.34 -11.37 2.42
N LYS A 130 0.50 -12.67 2.64
CA LYS A 130 -0.61 -13.62 2.85
C LYS A 130 -1.40 -13.30 4.11
N GLU A 131 -0.74 -12.93 5.19
CA GLU A 131 -1.40 -12.47 6.42
C GLU A 131 -2.25 -11.22 6.18
N SER A 132 -1.69 -10.22 5.48
CA SER A 132 -2.43 -9.01 5.09
C SER A 132 -3.63 -9.33 4.20
N TYR A 133 -3.47 -10.22 3.24
CA TYR A 133 -4.56 -10.68 2.40
C TYR A 133 -5.68 -11.35 3.20
N ALA A 134 -5.34 -12.27 4.09
CA ALA A 134 -6.32 -12.94 4.94
C ALA A 134 -7.07 -11.94 5.83
N HIS A 135 -6.38 -10.92 6.36
CA HIS A 135 -7.01 -9.85 7.13
C HIS A 135 -8.00 -9.03 6.29
N LEU A 136 -7.62 -8.66 5.05
CA LEU A 136 -8.49 -7.92 4.14
C LEU A 136 -9.73 -8.75 3.74
N CYS A 137 -9.56 -10.04 3.49
CA CYS A 137 -10.69 -10.94 3.22
C CYS A 137 -11.66 -10.97 4.38
N LYS A 138 -11.16 -11.08 5.61
CA LYS A 138 -12.00 -11.04 6.81
C LYS A 138 -12.80 -9.74 6.92
N LEU A 139 -12.16 -8.60 6.68
CA LEU A 139 -12.84 -7.29 6.69
C LEU A 139 -13.91 -7.19 5.60
N ARG A 140 -13.61 -7.68 4.39
CA ARG A 140 -14.58 -7.76 3.29
C ARG A 140 -15.80 -8.56 3.70
N ASP A 141 -15.58 -9.73 4.25
CA ASP A 141 -16.66 -10.67 4.64
C ASP A 141 -17.51 -10.08 5.78
N GLU A 142 -16.90 -9.35 6.72
CA GLU A 142 -17.63 -8.60 7.75
C GLU A 142 -18.55 -7.53 7.13
N VAL A 143 -18.09 -6.78 6.15
CA VAL A 143 -18.88 -5.72 5.48
C VAL A 143 -19.99 -6.32 4.62
N ILE A 144 -19.73 -7.46 3.96
CA ILE A 144 -20.78 -8.25 3.26
C ILE A 144 -21.83 -8.71 4.26
N GLY A 145 -21.42 -9.27 5.40
CA GLY A 145 -22.31 -9.71 6.45
C GLY A 145 -23.19 -8.61 7.06
N MET A 146 -22.73 -7.36 7.01
CA MET A 146 -23.51 -6.18 7.39
C MET A 146 -24.52 -5.74 6.32
N GLY A 147 -24.54 -6.38 5.15
CA GLY A 147 -25.42 -6.01 4.03
C GLY A 147 -25.03 -4.69 3.33
N VAL A 148 -23.85 -4.16 3.58
CA VAL A 148 -23.36 -2.91 2.95
C VAL A 148 -22.78 -3.17 1.56
N LEU A 149 -22.15 -4.33 1.37
CA LEU A 149 -21.64 -4.77 0.08
C LEU A 149 -22.39 -6.02 -0.39
N PRO A 150 -22.62 -6.16 -1.70
CA PRO A 150 -23.17 -7.37 -2.27
C PRO A 150 -22.19 -8.55 -2.08
N ALA A 151 -22.71 -9.77 -1.93
CA ALA A 151 -21.90 -10.98 -1.79
C ALA A 151 -21.00 -11.24 -3.02
N GLU A 152 -21.43 -10.79 -4.20
CA GLU A 152 -20.67 -10.86 -5.44
C GLU A 152 -20.00 -9.51 -5.75
N ILE A 153 -18.85 -9.25 -5.08
CA ILE A 153 -18.03 -8.08 -5.38
C ILE A 153 -17.19 -8.40 -6.61
N GLY A 154 -17.23 -7.54 -7.64
CA GLY A 154 -16.36 -7.63 -8.80
C GLY A 154 -17.01 -8.09 -10.09
N ARG A 155 -18.29 -8.39 -10.09
CA ARG A 155 -19.09 -8.50 -11.30
C ARG A 155 -19.73 -7.14 -11.62
N ALA A 156 -18.95 -6.07 -11.62
CA ALA A 156 -19.37 -4.87 -12.31
C ALA A 156 -19.42 -5.26 -13.79
N HIS A 157 -20.58 -5.13 -14.38
CA HIS A 157 -20.80 -5.34 -15.80
C HIS A 157 -19.83 -4.45 -16.58
N VAL A 158 -18.85 -5.06 -17.23
CA VAL A 158 -18.10 -4.45 -18.32
C VAL A 158 -18.96 -4.59 -19.57
#